data_e234d9d3692bff8fd39391234ae846d2
#
_entry.id   e234d9d3692bff8fd39391234ae846d2
#
_cell.length_a   1.000
_cell.length_b   1.000
_cell.length_c   1.000
_cell.angle_alpha   90.00
_cell.angle_beta   90.00
_cell.angle_gamma   90.00
#
_symmetry.space_group_name_H-M   'P 1'
#
loop_
_entity.id
_entity.type
_entity.pdbx_description
1 polymer ?
#
loop_
_entity_poly.entity_id
_entity_poly.type
_entity_poly.pdbx_seq_one_letter_code
_entity_poly.pdbx_strand_id
1 'polypeptide(L)'
;MTDVADLDESSILLLSPPMQSATDETCLDLLAQDDPERENVLWVTFTRSPDSCIQDWQGHVGDHPANLRFISVGDTLRSATGTATTTGTSANAVIETLSNPGDLTGLGIQISEVLQQWQDNDNRTVACFHSLTSLLQYADVQTVYKFLHVLTGRFNTAGVTAHFHLDPGAHDDQTINTLKSLFDAVAEFDDGEWNVRTR
;
A
#
# COMPACT_ATOMS: atom_id res chain seq x y z
N MET A 1 0.90 18.40 17.09
CA MET A 1 0.20 17.88 15.93
C MET A 1 1.04 16.70 15.47
N THR A 2 0.54 15.49 15.53
CA THR A 2 1.33 14.31 15.15
C THR A 2 1.40 14.28 13.63
N ASP A 3 2.60 14.25 13.08
CA ASP A 3 2.78 14.07 11.64
C ASP A 3 2.38 12.65 11.27
N VAL A 4 1.74 12.46 10.12
CA VAL A 4 1.37 11.12 9.62
C VAL A 4 2.61 10.27 9.38
N ALA A 5 3.70 10.88 8.95
CA ALA A 5 4.98 10.20 8.73
C ALA A 5 5.61 9.64 10.02
N ASP A 6 5.25 10.20 11.19
CA ASP A 6 5.77 9.75 12.49
C ASP A 6 4.93 8.62 13.12
N LEU A 7 3.92 8.10 12.42
CA LEU A 7 3.07 7.03 12.91
C LEU A 7 3.79 5.69 12.88
N ASP A 8 3.84 5.01 14.03
CA ASP A 8 4.47 3.68 14.20
C ASP A 8 3.43 2.56 14.36
N GLU A 9 2.20 2.82 13.93
CA GLU A 9 1.12 1.84 13.95
C GLU A 9 1.24 0.84 12.81
N SER A 10 0.87 -0.42 13.07
CA SER A 10 0.96 -1.50 12.06
C SER A 10 0.04 -1.28 10.86
N SER A 11 -1.08 -0.59 11.07
CA SER A 11 -2.05 -0.34 10.00
C SER A 11 -2.62 1.07 10.06
N ILE A 12 -2.45 1.81 8.97
CA ILE A 12 -2.84 3.22 8.85
C ILE A 12 -3.81 3.37 7.68
N LEU A 13 -4.98 3.93 7.92
CA LEU A 13 -5.92 4.30 6.85
C LEU A 13 -5.75 5.77 6.49
N LEU A 14 -5.37 6.05 5.26
CA LEU A 14 -5.30 7.39 4.69
C LEU A 14 -6.60 7.71 3.95
N LEU A 15 -7.34 8.67 4.47
CA LEU A 15 -8.57 9.19 3.85
C LEU A 15 -8.24 10.50 3.16
N SER A 16 -8.21 10.48 1.83
CA SER A 16 -7.90 11.67 1.04
C SER A 16 -8.58 11.63 -0.32
N PRO A 17 -8.97 12.80 -0.86
CA PRO A 17 -9.37 12.89 -2.25
C PRO A 17 -8.25 12.41 -3.18
N PRO A 18 -8.58 11.90 -4.37
CA PRO A 18 -7.57 11.48 -5.35
C PRO A 18 -6.79 12.68 -5.88
N MET A 19 -5.57 12.42 -6.38
CA MET A 19 -4.73 13.39 -7.08
C MET A 19 -4.32 14.60 -6.24
N GLN A 20 -4.03 14.40 -4.96
CA GLN A 20 -3.44 15.41 -4.08
C GLN A 20 -1.93 15.15 -3.95
N SER A 21 -1.09 16.10 -4.38
CA SER A 21 0.38 15.96 -4.28
C SER A 21 0.85 15.75 -2.82
N ALA A 22 0.25 16.44 -1.87
CA ALA A 22 0.56 16.25 -0.44
C ALA A 22 0.26 14.83 0.05
N THR A 23 -0.73 14.15 -0.52
CA THR A 23 -1.06 12.76 -0.19
C THR A 23 -0.03 11.79 -0.79
N ASP A 24 0.43 12.06 -2.00
CA ASP A 24 1.48 11.26 -2.65
C ASP A 24 2.82 11.40 -1.92
N GLU A 25 3.19 12.60 -1.47
CA GLU A 25 4.37 12.85 -0.63
C GLU A 25 4.28 12.10 0.70
N THR A 26 3.17 12.20 1.42
CA THR A 26 2.94 11.46 2.67
C THR A 26 3.02 9.94 2.46
N CYS A 27 2.52 9.42 1.34
CA CYS A 27 2.65 8.00 1.01
C CYS A 27 4.13 7.59 0.90
N LEU A 28 4.95 8.41 0.25
CA LEU A 28 6.39 8.16 0.10
C LEU A 28 7.13 8.29 1.43
N ASP A 29 6.78 9.28 2.25
CA ASP A 29 7.36 9.46 3.59
C ASP A 29 7.07 8.26 4.51
N LEU A 30 5.85 7.69 4.44
CA LEU A 30 5.50 6.47 5.17
C LEU A 30 6.25 5.22 4.69
N LEU A 31 6.68 5.20 3.43
CA LEU A 31 7.46 4.10 2.85
C LEU A 31 8.98 4.26 3.06
N ALA A 32 9.46 5.46 3.36
CA ALA A 32 10.88 5.79 3.49
C ALA A 32 11.15 6.52 4.81
N GLN A 33 10.80 5.90 5.95
CA GLN A 33 10.84 6.56 7.26
C GLN A 33 12.24 6.74 7.83
N ASP A 34 13.14 5.75 7.67
CA ASP A 34 14.47 5.77 8.31
C ASP A 34 15.58 5.78 7.25
N ASP A 35 15.97 4.60 6.81
CA ASP A 35 17.06 4.38 5.86
C ASP A 35 16.54 3.49 4.73
N PRO A 36 16.25 4.07 3.55
CA PRO A 36 15.70 3.32 2.43
C PRO A 36 16.50 2.06 2.08
N GLU A 37 17.83 2.10 2.19
CA GLU A 37 18.69 0.95 1.91
C GLU A 37 18.49 -0.21 2.89
N ARG A 38 17.76 -0.02 4.00
CA ARG A 38 17.40 -1.02 4.99
C ARG A 38 15.90 -1.30 5.05
N GLU A 39 15.15 -0.90 4.04
CA GLU A 39 13.71 -1.12 3.97
C GLU A 39 13.34 -2.10 2.85
N ASN A 40 12.38 -2.96 3.16
CA ASN A 40 11.64 -3.76 2.20
C ASN A 40 10.34 -3.03 1.90
N VAL A 41 10.12 -2.65 0.66
CA VAL A 41 8.94 -1.90 0.22
C VAL A 41 8.03 -2.80 -0.60
N LEU A 42 6.82 -3.04 -0.10
CA LEU A 42 5.74 -3.72 -0.82
C LEU A 42 4.71 -2.69 -1.30
N TRP A 43 4.46 -2.67 -2.60
CA TRP A 43 3.47 -1.79 -3.20
C TRP A 43 2.37 -2.59 -3.91
N VAL A 44 1.16 -2.55 -3.37
CA VAL A 44 -0.02 -3.13 -4.02
C VAL A 44 -0.75 -1.99 -4.74
N THR A 45 -0.84 -2.09 -6.07
CA THR A 45 -1.43 -1.04 -6.89
C THR A 45 -2.50 -1.59 -7.84
N PHE A 46 -3.62 -0.87 -7.96
CA PHE A 46 -4.74 -1.18 -8.87
C PHE A 46 -4.77 -0.25 -10.08
N THR A 47 -4.36 0.99 -9.93
CA THR A 47 -4.53 2.03 -10.95
C THR A 47 -3.23 2.69 -11.36
N ARG A 48 -2.22 2.67 -10.51
CA ARG A 48 -0.92 3.27 -10.79
C ARG A 48 0.03 2.23 -11.40
N SER A 49 0.79 2.63 -12.41
CA SER A 49 1.82 1.76 -12.95
C SER A 49 3.03 1.68 -12.02
N PRO A 50 3.70 0.53 -11.92
CA PRO A 50 4.97 0.42 -11.18
C PRO A 50 6.01 1.44 -11.61
N ASP A 51 6.12 1.73 -12.92
CA ASP A 51 7.06 2.72 -13.44
C ASP A 51 6.79 4.12 -12.91
N SER A 52 5.51 4.52 -12.80
CA SER A 52 5.13 5.81 -12.19
C SER A 52 5.52 5.86 -10.72
N CYS A 53 5.24 4.79 -9.96
CA CYS A 53 5.60 4.72 -8.55
C CYS A 53 7.12 4.78 -8.33
N ILE A 54 7.90 4.13 -9.19
CA ILE A 54 9.37 4.17 -9.16
C ILE A 54 9.88 5.59 -9.46
N GLN A 55 9.30 6.28 -10.44
CA GLN A 55 9.67 7.66 -10.76
C GLN A 55 9.39 8.62 -9.60
N ASP A 56 8.22 8.48 -8.96
CA ASP A 56 7.86 9.28 -7.80
C ASP A 56 8.80 9.01 -6.61
N TRP A 57 9.13 7.73 -6.36
CA TRP A 57 10.12 7.35 -5.36
C TRP A 57 11.49 7.98 -5.63
N GLN A 58 11.99 7.87 -6.85
CA GLN A 58 13.29 8.45 -7.24
C GLN A 58 13.30 9.98 -7.11
N GLY A 59 12.18 10.64 -7.42
CA GLY A 59 12.05 12.09 -7.32
C GLY A 59 11.97 12.61 -5.89
N HIS A 60 11.38 11.84 -4.97
CA HIS A 60 11.12 12.26 -3.59
C HIS A 60 12.19 11.73 -2.61
N VAL A 61 12.51 10.45 -2.68
CA VAL A 61 13.43 9.78 -1.76
C VAL A 61 14.86 9.78 -2.29
N GLY A 62 15.05 9.46 -3.56
CA GLY A 62 16.34 9.44 -4.25
C GLY A 62 17.11 8.13 -4.09
N ASP A 63 17.20 7.59 -2.89
CA ASP A 63 17.90 6.33 -2.61
C ASP A 63 17.02 5.11 -2.90
N HIS A 64 17.64 3.98 -3.21
CA HIS A 64 16.92 2.76 -3.52
C HIS A 64 16.62 1.95 -2.25
N PRO A 65 15.41 1.36 -2.10
CA PRO A 65 15.14 0.45 -1.00
C PRO A 65 15.95 -0.84 -1.15
N ALA A 66 16.20 -1.52 -0.02
CA ALA A 66 16.87 -2.81 -0.01
C ALA A 66 16.17 -3.82 -0.92
N ASN A 67 14.85 -3.86 -0.84
CA ASN A 67 14.00 -4.67 -1.72
C ASN A 67 12.74 -3.86 -2.09
N LEU A 68 12.36 -3.94 -3.37
CA LEU A 68 11.15 -3.30 -3.88
C LEU A 68 10.29 -4.34 -4.61
N ARG A 69 9.07 -4.54 -4.16
CA ARG A 69 8.12 -5.47 -4.74
C ARG A 69 6.81 -4.77 -5.06
N PHE A 70 6.37 -4.96 -6.30
CA PHE A 70 5.04 -4.52 -6.73
C PHE A 70 4.12 -5.72 -6.94
N ILE A 71 2.87 -5.61 -6.47
CA ILE A 71 1.76 -6.45 -6.89
C ILE A 71 0.82 -5.55 -7.68
N SER A 72 0.85 -5.65 -9.00
CA SER A 72 -0.02 -4.90 -9.90
C SER A 72 -1.30 -5.69 -10.12
N VAL A 73 -2.44 -5.13 -9.71
CA VAL A 73 -3.75 -5.77 -9.76
C VAL A 73 -4.57 -5.21 -10.92
N GLY A 74 -5.07 -6.10 -11.78
CA GLY A 74 -5.85 -5.73 -12.96
C GLY A 74 -5.00 -5.62 -14.22
N ASP A 75 -5.65 -5.28 -15.32
CA ASP A 75 -5.13 -5.36 -16.68
C ASP A 75 -4.28 -4.13 -17.09
N THR A 76 -3.52 -3.55 -16.17
CA THR A 76 -2.73 -2.33 -16.42
C THR A 76 -1.44 -2.55 -17.19
N LEU A 77 -1.04 -3.81 -17.42
CA LEU A 77 0.11 -4.16 -18.25
C LEU A 77 -0.34 -4.87 -19.53
N ARG A 78 -0.72 -4.09 -20.52
CA ARG A 78 -0.76 -4.57 -21.91
C ARG A 78 0.66 -4.80 -22.42
N SER A 79 1.38 -5.75 -21.92
CA SER A 79 2.54 -6.39 -22.53
C SER A 79 3.43 -7.02 -21.47
N ALA A 80 3.08 -8.19 -21.00
CA ALA A 80 4.08 -9.21 -20.69
C ALA A 80 3.37 -10.52 -20.41
N THR A 81 3.56 -11.47 -21.25
CA THR A 81 3.36 -12.90 -21.00
C THR A 81 3.96 -13.27 -19.65
N GLY A 82 3.11 -13.85 -18.79
CA GLY A 82 3.42 -14.23 -17.43
C GLY A 82 4.83 -14.76 -17.20
N THR A 83 5.57 -13.97 -16.51
CA THR A 83 6.78 -14.32 -15.74
C THR A 83 7.25 -13.01 -15.08
N ALA A 84 7.75 -13.09 -13.86
CA ALA A 84 8.37 -11.96 -13.16
C ALA A 84 9.33 -11.22 -14.10
N THR A 85 8.93 -10.04 -14.58
CA THR A 85 9.75 -9.29 -15.51
C THR A 85 10.59 -8.31 -14.71
N THR A 86 11.87 -8.62 -14.62
CA THR A 86 12.89 -7.66 -14.20
C THR A 86 12.99 -6.61 -15.31
N THR A 87 12.23 -5.53 -15.23
CA THR A 87 12.45 -4.38 -16.12
C THR A 87 13.59 -3.55 -15.54
N GLY A 88 14.71 -3.55 -16.23
CA GLY A 88 15.92 -2.85 -15.82
C GLY A 88 15.78 -1.34 -15.86
N THR A 89 15.52 -0.73 -14.70
CA THR A 89 15.87 0.64 -14.37
C THR A 89 16.05 0.85 -12.86
N SER A 90 15.76 -0.15 -12.03
CA SER A 90 16.16 -0.21 -10.61
C SER A 90 16.59 -1.64 -10.34
N ALA A 91 17.81 -1.83 -9.88
CA ALA A 91 18.48 -3.14 -9.83
C ALA A 91 17.78 -4.21 -8.95
N ASN A 92 16.68 -3.89 -8.23
CA ASN A 92 16.02 -4.78 -7.28
C ASN A 92 14.49 -4.73 -7.30
N ALA A 93 13.84 -4.09 -8.27
CA ALA A 93 12.36 -4.07 -8.33
C ALA A 93 11.83 -5.35 -8.98
N VAL A 94 10.93 -6.06 -8.30
CA VAL A 94 10.20 -7.22 -8.83
C VAL A 94 8.73 -6.87 -8.95
N ILE A 95 8.14 -7.11 -10.13
CA ILE A 95 6.75 -6.82 -10.42
C ILE A 95 6.00 -8.14 -10.60
N GLU A 96 5.01 -8.37 -9.76
CA GLU A 96 4.05 -9.46 -9.87
C GLU A 96 2.71 -8.92 -10.37
N THR A 97 1.98 -9.71 -11.13
CA THR A 97 0.69 -9.29 -11.70
C THR A 97 -0.42 -10.22 -11.24
N LEU A 98 -1.51 -9.66 -10.76
CA LEU A 98 -2.77 -10.35 -10.47
C LEU A 98 -3.83 -9.88 -11.46
N SER A 99 -4.20 -10.71 -12.42
CA SER A 99 -5.09 -10.33 -13.54
C SER A 99 -6.54 -10.08 -13.10
N ASN A 100 -7.02 -10.76 -12.06
CA ASN A 100 -8.39 -10.61 -11.55
C ASN A 100 -8.42 -9.74 -10.30
N PRO A 101 -8.92 -8.49 -10.38
CA PRO A 101 -8.98 -7.60 -9.22
C PRO A 101 -9.89 -8.06 -8.08
N GLY A 102 -10.83 -8.96 -8.38
CA GLY A 102 -11.72 -9.57 -7.38
C GLY A 102 -11.15 -10.82 -6.68
N ASP A 103 -9.98 -11.30 -7.11
CA ASP A 103 -9.32 -12.46 -6.48
C ASP A 103 -8.55 -12.05 -5.22
N LEU A 104 -9.28 -11.79 -4.13
CA LEU A 104 -8.69 -11.44 -2.84
C LEU A 104 -7.89 -12.58 -2.22
N THR A 105 -8.25 -13.82 -2.54
CA THR A 105 -7.50 -15.00 -2.07
C THR A 105 -6.12 -15.03 -2.72
N GLY A 106 -6.06 -14.89 -4.04
CA GLY A 106 -4.80 -14.80 -4.79
C GLY A 106 -3.94 -13.63 -4.33
N LEU A 107 -4.54 -12.45 -4.12
CA LEU A 107 -3.85 -11.28 -3.60
C LEU A 107 -3.24 -11.56 -2.21
N GLY A 108 -4.02 -12.15 -1.30
CA GLY A 108 -3.55 -12.50 0.04
C GLY A 108 -2.42 -13.54 0.03
N ILE A 109 -2.42 -14.47 -0.92
CA ILE A 109 -1.34 -15.46 -1.11
C ILE A 109 -0.07 -14.75 -1.58
N GLN A 110 -0.14 -13.93 -2.64
CA GLN A 110 1.03 -13.19 -3.15
C GLN A 110 1.66 -12.30 -2.07
N ILE A 111 0.84 -11.53 -1.33
CA ILE A 111 1.34 -10.71 -0.22
C ILE A 111 2.05 -11.59 0.82
N SER A 112 1.46 -12.74 1.19
CA SER A 112 2.05 -13.65 2.18
C SER A 112 3.37 -14.25 1.73
N GLU A 113 3.50 -14.59 0.44
CA GLU A 113 4.74 -15.08 -0.14
C GLU A 113 5.85 -14.04 -0.10
N VAL A 114 5.54 -12.77 -0.39
CA VAL A 114 6.49 -11.66 -0.26
C VAL A 114 6.96 -11.51 1.17
N LEU A 115 6.04 -11.48 2.14
CA LEU A 115 6.39 -11.34 3.56
C LEU A 115 7.24 -12.52 4.05
N GLN A 116 6.94 -13.74 3.59
CA GLN A 116 7.74 -14.92 3.93
C GLN A 116 9.16 -14.85 3.36
N GLN A 117 9.33 -14.33 2.15
CA GLN A 117 10.67 -14.15 1.56
C GLN A 117 11.52 -13.14 2.34
N TRP A 118 10.89 -12.18 3.00
CA TRP A 118 11.60 -11.12 3.72
C TRP A 118 11.72 -11.34 5.24
N GLN A 119 11.08 -12.38 5.79
CA GLN A 119 11.03 -12.60 7.23
C GLN A 119 12.40 -12.82 7.89
N ASP A 120 13.39 -13.31 7.11
CA ASP A 120 14.72 -13.65 7.61
C ASP A 120 15.78 -12.55 7.31
N ASN A 121 15.39 -11.45 6.68
CA ASN A 121 16.27 -10.31 6.52
C ASN A 121 16.04 -9.30 7.66
N ASP A 122 17.09 -8.58 8.06
CA ASP A 122 17.03 -7.61 9.16
C ASP A 122 16.46 -6.24 8.74
N ASN A 123 15.82 -6.16 7.56
CA ASN A 123 15.26 -4.92 7.06
C ASN A 123 13.85 -4.69 7.63
N ARG A 124 13.49 -3.43 7.85
CA ARG A 124 12.13 -3.04 8.13
C ARG A 124 11.24 -3.29 6.90
N THR A 125 10.04 -3.78 7.10
CA THR A 125 9.07 -3.98 6.01
C THR A 125 7.95 -2.96 6.10
N VAL A 126 7.75 -2.23 5.02
CA VAL A 126 6.69 -1.24 4.85
C VAL A 126 5.82 -1.59 3.64
N ALA A 127 4.54 -1.28 3.70
CA ALA A 127 3.61 -1.58 2.62
C ALA A 127 2.65 -0.43 2.30
N CYS A 128 2.42 -0.20 1.01
CA CYS A 128 1.37 0.68 0.51
C CYS A 128 0.30 -0.13 -0.22
N PHE A 129 -0.97 0.07 0.12
CA PHE A 129 -2.12 -0.50 -0.56
C PHE A 129 -2.92 0.61 -1.27
N HIS A 130 -2.71 0.76 -2.57
CA HIS A 130 -3.31 1.83 -3.36
C HIS A 130 -4.21 1.26 -4.48
N SER A 131 -5.54 1.16 -4.33
CA SER A 131 -6.34 1.73 -3.23
C SER A 131 -7.52 0.83 -2.87
N LEU A 132 -8.06 1.02 -1.68
CA LEU A 132 -9.30 0.36 -1.26
C LEU A 132 -10.50 0.81 -2.08
N THR A 133 -10.52 2.08 -2.53
CA THR A 133 -11.55 2.60 -3.44
C THR A 133 -11.61 1.79 -4.72
N SER A 134 -10.46 1.44 -5.30
CA SER A 134 -10.42 0.60 -6.50
C SER A 134 -10.84 -0.83 -6.20
N LEU A 135 -10.42 -1.40 -5.07
CA LEU A 135 -10.80 -2.74 -4.64
C LEU A 135 -12.33 -2.87 -4.46
N LEU A 136 -12.98 -1.87 -3.87
CA LEU A 136 -14.43 -1.84 -3.64
C LEU A 136 -15.27 -1.76 -4.93
N GLN A 137 -14.65 -1.53 -6.08
CA GLN A 137 -15.33 -1.66 -7.37
C GLN A 137 -15.51 -3.12 -7.82
N TYR A 138 -14.72 -4.04 -7.26
CA TYR A 138 -14.68 -5.45 -7.66
C TYR A 138 -15.21 -6.41 -6.59
N ALA A 139 -15.32 -5.96 -5.34
CA ALA A 139 -15.81 -6.76 -4.22
C ALA A 139 -16.68 -5.91 -3.29
N ASP A 140 -17.68 -6.53 -2.69
CA ASP A 140 -18.54 -5.87 -1.71
C ASP A 140 -17.80 -5.55 -0.40
N VAL A 141 -18.31 -4.56 0.34
CA VAL A 141 -17.67 -4.05 1.56
C VAL A 141 -17.46 -5.13 2.63
N GLN A 142 -18.35 -6.12 2.73
CA GLN A 142 -18.21 -7.20 3.72
C GLN A 142 -17.09 -8.17 3.36
N THR A 143 -16.94 -8.46 2.08
CA THR A 143 -15.86 -9.28 1.56
C THR A 143 -14.51 -8.57 1.72
N VAL A 144 -14.44 -7.28 1.38
CA VAL A 144 -13.26 -6.44 1.60
C VAL A 144 -12.93 -6.33 3.09
N TYR A 145 -13.92 -6.13 3.96
CA TYR A 145 -13.72 -6.08 5.40
C TYR A 145 -13.06 -7.36 5.95
N LYS A 146 -13.57 -8.53 5.58
CA LYS A 146 -12.99 -9.82 6.01
C LYS A 146 -11.56 -10.00 5.51
N PHE A 147 -11.31 -9.64 4.27
CA PHE A 147 -9.97 -9.68 3.69
C PHE A 147 -9.00 -8.77 4.45
N LEU A 148 -9.38 -7.51 4.67
CA LEU A 148 -8.55 -6.53 5.37
C LEU A 148 -8.32 -6.92 6.83
N HIS A 149 -9.33 -7.49 7.51
CA HIS A 149 -9.18 -7.97 8.88
C HIS A 149 -8.08 -9.04 8.99
N VAL A 150 -8.05 -9.97 8.04
CA VAL A 150 -6.99 -10.99 7.98
C VAL A 150 -5.65 -10.37 7.59
N LEU A 151 -5.65 -9.47 6.62
CA LEU A 151 -4.42 -8.85 6.10
C LEU A 151 -3.73 -7.97 7.14
N THR A 152 -4.48 -7.09 7.83
CA THR A 152 -3.92 -6.24 8.89
C THR A 152 -3.37 -7.07 10.06
N GLY A 153 -4.06 -8.16 10.42
CA GLY A 153 -3.56 -9.11 11.41
C GLY A 153 -2.25 -9.79 10.99
N ARG A 154 -2.09 -10.12 9.71
CA ARG A 154 -0.82 -10.67 9.17
C ARG A 154 0.30 -9.63 9.17
N PHE A 155 0.02 -8.41 8.78
CA PHE A 155 1.00 -7.32 8.82
C PHE A 155 1.48 -7.07 10.24
N ASN A 156 0.57 -6.98 11.21
CA ASN A 156 0.93 -6.83 12.61
C ASN A 156 1.84 -7.99 13.08
N THR A 157 1.47 -9.24 12.80
CA THR A 157 2.26 -10.41 13.20
C THR A 157 3.64 -10.44 12.55
N ALA A 158 3.75 -9.96 11.31
CA ALA A 158 5.01 -9.91 10.56
C ALA A 158 5.85 -8.63 10.86
N GLY A 159 5.38 -7.74 11.73
CA GLY A 159 6.07 -6.48 12.04
C GLY A 159 6.10 -5.50 10.86
N VAL A 160 5.08 -5.53 10.00
CA VAL A 160 4.93 -4.64 8.85
C VAL A 160 4.16 -3.39 9.26
N THR A 161 4.67 -2.23 8.88
CA THR A 161 3.89 -0.97 8.90
C THR A 161 3.25 -0.79 7.52
N ALA A 162 1.92 -0.77 7.47
CA ALA A 162 1.18 -0.68 6.22
C ALA A 162 0.21 0.50 6.22
N HIS A 163 0.17 1.24 5.12
CA HIS A 163 -0.84 2.27 4.91
C HIS A 163 -1.72 1.94 3.71
N PHE A 164 -2.99 2.35 3.83
CA PHE A 164 -4.06 2.02 2.88
C PHE A 164 -4.75 3.30 2.45
N HIS A 165 -4.94 3.47 1.15
CA HIS A 165 -5.60 4.67 0.60
C HIS A 165 -7.08 4.43 0.35
N LEU A 166 -7.92 5.36 0.77
CA LEU A 166 -9.36 5.40 0.51
C LEU A 166 -9.81 6.82 0.18
N ASP A 167 -10.53 6.99 -0.93
CA ASP A 167 -11.18 8.26 -1.26
C ASP A 167 -12.52 8.36 -0.52
N PRO A 168 -12.66 9.25 0.46
CA PRO A 168 -13.92 9.39 1.21
C PRO A 168 -15.06 9.92 0.35
N GLY A 169 -14.76 10.64 -0.75
CA GLY A 169 -15.77 11.16 -1.66
C GLY A 169 -16.43 10.10 -2.56
N ALA A 170 -15.80 8.92 -2.67
CA ALA A 170 -16.29 7.83 -3.52
C ALA A 170 -17.24 6.85 -2.81
N HIS A 171 -17.40 6.96 -1.49
CA HIS A 171 -18.14 5.99 -0.66
C HIS A 171 -19.08 6.67 0.32
N ASP A 172 -20.10 5.92 0.77
CA ASP A 172 -20.98 6.38 1.84
C ASP A 172 -20.32 6.30 3.22
N ASP A 173 -20.83 7.08 4.17
CA ASP A 173 -20.31 7.15 5.54
C ASP A 173 -20.32 5.79 6.25
N GLN A 174 -21.30 4.93 5.94
CA GLN A 174 -21.39 3.60 6.54
C GLN A 174 -20.22 2.72 6.11
N THR A 175 -19.89 2.71 4.83
CA THR A 175 -18.74 1.99 4.27
C THR A 175 -17.45 2.51 4.89
N ILE A 176 -17.24 3.83 4.91
CA ILE A 176 -16.06 4.45 5.49
C ILE A 176 -15.91 4.09 6.97
N ASN A 177 -16.96 4.26 7.78
CA ASN A 177 -16.94 3.95 9.21
C ASN A 177 -16.71 2.46 9.49
N THR A 178 -17.26 1.57 8.64
CA THR A 178 -17.03 0.14 8.73
C THR A 178 -15.54 -0.17 8.55
N LEU A 179 -14.90 0.39 7.53
CA LEU A 179 -13.48 0.15 7.25
C LEU A 179 -12.56 0.81 8.28
N LYS A 180 -12.86 2.05 8.72
CA LYS A 180 -12.09 2.74 9.78
C LYS A 180 -11.89 1.87 11.02
N SER A 181 -12.85 1.00 11.35
CA SER A 181 -12.77 0.15 12.54
C SER A 181 -11.68 -0.92 12.50
N LEU A 182 -11.07 -1.17 11.35
CA LEU A 182 -10.03 -2.19 11.16
C LEU A 182 -8.61 -1.70 11.44
N PHE A 183 -8.40 -0.38 11.38
CA PHE A 183 -7.06 0.20 11.38
C PHE A 183 -6.68 0.76 12.76
N ASP A 184 -5.38 0.71 13.06
CA ASP A 184 -4.81 1.21 14.31
C ASP A 184 -4.74 2.74 14.33
N ALA A 185 -4.52 3.34 13.16
CA ALA A 185 -4.60 4.78 12.96
C ALA A 185 -5.44 5.14 11.73
N VAL A 186 -6.07 6.29 11.78
CA VAL A 186 -6.79 6.90 10.67
C VAL A 186 -6.30 8.33 10.52
N ALA A 187 -5.77 8.65 9.34
CA ALA A 187 -5.39 10.01 8.96
C ALA A 187 -6.37 10.52 7.89
N GLU A 188 -7.00 11.64 8.15
CA GLU A 188 -7.98 12.28 7.28
C GLU A 188 -7.43 13.60 6.77
N PHE A 189 -7.32 13.73 5.43
CA PHE A 189 -6.82 14.93 4.78
C PHE A 189 -7.97 15.90 4.53
N ASP A 190 -7.93 17.04 5.17
CA ASP A 190 -8.93 18.10 5.06
C ASP A 190 -8.26 19.49 5.09
N ASP A 191 -8.70 20.39 4.23
CA ASP A 191 -8.19 21.78 4.12
C ASP A 191 -6.65 21.90 4.03
N GLY A 192 -5.98 20.91 3.45
CA GLY A 192 -4.53 20.92 3.25
C GLY A 192 -3.73 20.36 4.42
N GLU A 193 -4.39 19.82 5.44
CA GLU A 193 -3.78 19.28 6.65
C GLU A 193 -4.26 17.85 6.95
N TRP A 194 -3.41 17.08 7.62
CA TRP A 194 -3.76 15.75 8.12
C TRP A 194 -4.30 15.81 9.55
N ASN A 195 -5.46 15.22 9.75
CA ASN A 195 -6.05 15.00 11.06
C ASN A 195 -5.89 13.52 11.44
N VAL A 196 -5.02 13.23 12.39
CA VAL A 196 -4.69 11.87 12.81
C VAL A 196 -5.48 11.46 14.05
N ARG A 197 -5.99 10.24 14.05
CA ARG A 197 -6.61 9.58 15.22
C ARG A 197 -6.03 8.18 15.36
N THR A 198 -5.44 7.87 16.48
CA THR A 198 -4.98 6.55 16.90
C THR A 198 -6.00 5.88 17.81
N ARG A 199 -5.99 4.55 17.83
CA ARG A 199 -6.85 3.72 18.70
C ARG A 199 -6.31 3.62 20.10
#